data_51e887084dba5c9fcedc5252c8525d36
#
_entry.id   51e887084dba5c9fcedc5252c8525d36
#
_cell.length_a   1.000
_cell.length_b   1.000
_cell.length_c   1.000
_cell.angle_alpha   90.00
_cell.angle_beta   90.00
_cell.angle_gamma   90.00
#
_symmetry.space_group_name_H-M   'P 1'
#
loop_
_entity.id
_entity.type
_entity.pdbx_description
1 polymer ?
#
loop_
_entity_poly.entity_id
_entity_poly.type
_entity_poly.pdbx_seq_one_letter_code
_entity_poly.pdbx_strand_id
1 'polypeptide(L)'
;NFNEAYNKMIDENASLSLKNSEGDLSNFSFLGSWSNHYKSWKNNFEFKTLFIKYEDLEENAHDEFWKILTFIEELTGKNEPINKRKFKNVINSTNFSSLKQKEKLHGFKESLTYKKDNKTNFFNLI
;
A
#
# COMPACT_ATOMS: atom_id res chain seq x y z
N ASN A 1 -7.38 -10.79 16.97
CA ASN A 1 -7.56 -12.23 16.82
C ASN A 1 -7.63 -12.58 15.32
N PHE A 2 -6.87 -13.63 14.89
CA PHE A 2 -6.83 -14.04 13.48
C PHE A 2 -8.22 -14.36 12.91
N ASN A 3 -9.04 -15.09 13.66
CA ASN A 3 -10.39 -15.44 13.23
C ASN A 3 -11.29 -14.21 13.03
N GLU A 4 -11.14 -13.19 13.83
CA GLU A 4 -11.89 -11.94 13.68
C GLU A 4 -11.49 -11.19 12.41
N ALA A 5 -10.18 -11.10 12.13
CA ALA A 5 -9.68 -10.51 10.91
C ALA A 5 -10.15 -11.28 9.66
N TYR A 6 -10.07 -12.62 9.71
CA TYR A 6 -10.54 -13.48 8.64
C TYR A 6 -12.05 -13.30 8.38
N ASN A 7 -12.87 -13.30 9.44
CA ASN A 7 -14.32 -13.09 9.29
C ASN A 7 -14.65 -11.73 8.67
N LYS A 8 -13.91 -10.67 9.01
CA LYS A 8 -14.07 -9.35 8.35
C LYS A 8 -13.66 -9.36 6.88
N MET A 9 -12.65 -10.14 6.52
CA MET A 9 -12.21 -10.24 5.12
C MET A 9 -13.19 -10.97 4.22
N ILE A 10 -13.98 -11.90 4.74
CA ILE A 10 -15.00 -12.64 3.98
C ILE A 10 -16.40 -12.04 4.07
N ASP A 11 -16.62 -11.07 4.96
CA ASP A 11 -17.93 -10.43 5.16
C ASP A 11 -18.28 -9.53 3.97
N GLU A 12 -19.33 -9.91 3.24
CA GLU A 12 -19.82 -9.13 2.09
C GLU A 12 -20.41 -7.78 2.48
N ASN A 13 -20.80 -7.61 3.75
CA ASN A 13 -21.39 -6.38 4.28
C ASN A 13 -20.39 -5.59 5.15
N ALA A 14 -19.10 -5.95 5.10
CA ALA A 14 -18.09 -5.25 5.88
C ALA A 14 -18.10 -3.75 5.59
N SER A 15 -18.11 -2.96 6.65
CA SER A 15 -18.10 -1.50 6.58
C SER A 15 -17.24 -0.92 7.69
N LEU A 16 -16.71 0.27 7.45
CA LEU A 16 -16.06 1.10 8.45
C LEU A 16 -16.97 2.29 8.76
N SER A 17 -17.24 2.51 10.02
CA SER A 17 -17.90 3.71 10.52
C SER A 17 -17.08 4.28 11.67
N LEU A 18 -16.64 5.51 11.52
CA LEU A 18 -16.07 6.26 12.64
C LEU A 18 -17.26 6.83 13.43
N LYS A 19 -17.51 6.28 14.62
CA LYS A 19 -18.60 6.69 15.52
C LYS A 19 -18.32 8.08 16.08
N ASN A 20 -18.68 9.14 15.36
CA ASN A 20 -18.59 10.50 15.89
C ASN A 20 -19.95 11.08 16.29
N SER A 21 -21.06 10.57 15.74
CA SER A 21 -22.41 10.95 16.13
C SER A 21 -23.44 9.99 15.53
N GLU A 22 -24.54 9.75 16.23
CA GLU A 22 -25.67 8.98 15.70
C GLU A 22 -26.26 9.71 14.48
N GLY A 23 -26.30 9.02 13.34
CA GLY A 23 -26.92 9.51 12.11
C GLY A 23 -25.99 10.24 11.13
N ASP A 24 -24.73 10.48 11.46
CA ASP A 24 -23.75 11.03 10.53
C ASP A 24 -23.11 9.92 9.69
N LEU A 25 -23.50 9.81 8.44
CA LEU A 25 -22.96 8.87 7.47
C LEU A 25 -21.72 9.40 6.73
N SER A 26 -21.24 10.60 7.04
CA SER A 26 -20.07 11.20 6.37
C SER A 26 -18.79 10.38 6.55
N ASN A 27 -18.72 9.61 7.63
CA ASN A 27 -17.58 8.74 7.97
C ASN A 27 -17.87 7.25 7.74
N PHE A 28 -18.91 6.94 6.95
CA PHE A 28 -19.24 5.57 6.59
C PHE A 28 -18.50 5.18 5.31
N SER A 29 -17.76 4.07 5.35
CA SER A 29 -17.14 3.47 4.17
C SER A 29 -17.58 2.02 4.05
N PHE A 30 -18.25 1.70 2.96
CA PHE A 30 -18.58 0.32 2.62
C PHE A 30 -17.33 -0.36 2.04
N LEU A 31 -16.94 -1.49 2.61
CA LEU A 31 -15.75 -2.25 2.20
C LEU A 31 -16.12 -3.50 1.40
N GLY A 32 -17.16 -4.22 1.84
CA GLY A 32 -17.50 -5.54 1.34
C GLY A 32 -16.42 -6.58 1.69
N SER A 33 -16.56 -7.78 1.14
CA SER A 33 -15.51 -8.79 1.27
C SER A 33 -14.28 -8.42 0.46
N TRP A 34 -13.11 -8.90 0.88
CA TRP A 34 -11.84 -8.73 0.15
C TRP A 34 -11.95 -9.12 -1.33
N SER A 35 -12.61 -10.26 -1.61
CA SER A 35 -12.81 -10.74 -2.97
C SER A 35 -13.68 -9.80 -3.80
N ASN A 36 -14.76 -9.27 -3.23
CA ASN A 36 -15.64 -8.34 -3.92
C ASN A 36 -14.97 -7.00 -4.15
N HIS A 37 -14.22 -6.51 -3.16
CA HIS A 37 -13.42 -5.30 -3.31
C HIS A 37 -12.40 -5.44 -4.45
N TYR A 38 -11.61 -6.52 -4.47
CA TYR A 38 -10.66 -6.77 -5.55
C TYR A 38 -11.34 -6.87 -6.92
N LYS A 39 -12.46 -7.61 -7.01
CA LYS A 39 -13.22 -7.77 -8.27
C LYS A 39 -13.79 -6.44 -8.76
N SER A 40 -14.27 -5.59 -7.87
CA SER A 40 -14.82 -4.28 -8.23
C SER A 40 -13.77 -3.39 -8.93
N TRP A 41 -12.53 -3.40 -8.45
CA TRP A 41 -11.44 -2.69 -9.10
C TRP A 41 -11.00 -3.35 -10.41
N LYS A 42 -10.91 -4.69 -10.43
CA LYS A 42 -10.48 -5.44 -11.61
C LYS A 42 -11.45 -5.32 -12.78
N ASN A 43 -12.75 -5.26 -12.48
CA ASN A 43 -13.81 -5.18 -13.48
C ASN A 43 -14.25 -3.74 -13.78
N ASN A 44 -13.55 -2.75 -13.22
CA ASN A 44 -13.83 -1.36 -13.52
C ASN A 44 -13.19 -0.97 -14.85
N PHE A 45 -14.03 -0.68 -15.85
CA PHE A 45 -13.59 -0.28 -17.19
C PHE A 45 -13.61 1.25 -17.38
N GLU A 46 -14.08 2.00 -16.39
CA GLU A 46 -14.16 3.46 -16.47
C GLU A 46 -12.80 4.12 -16.27
N PHE A 47 -11.92 3.45 -15.52
CA PHE A 47 -10.59 3.96 -15.21
C PHE A 47 -9.50 2.96 -15.61
N LYS A 48 -8.41 3.48 -16.16
CA LYS A 48 -7.20 2.67 -16.31
C LYS A 48 -6.68 2.28 -14.93
N THR A 49 -6.47 1.00 -14.70
CA THR A 49 -6.00 0.46 -13.42
C THR A 49 -4.79 -0.43 -13.63
N LEU A 50 -3.73 -0.18 -12.88
CA LEU A 50 -2.55 -1.03 -12.84
C LEU A 50 -2.59 -1.89 -11.56
N PHE A 51 -2.54 -3.20 -11.71
CA PHE A 51 -2.43 -4.15 -10.60
C PHE A 51 -0.99 -4.62 -10.46
N ILE A 52 -0.48 -4.51 -9.25
CA ILE A 52 0.86 -4.98 -8.89
C ILE A 52 0.71 -5.91 -7.70
N LYS A 53 1.35 -7.05 -7.76
CA LYS A 53 1.41 -7.97 -6.65
C LYS A 53 2.62 -7.64 -5.77
N TYR A 54 2.45 -7.81 -4.47
CA TYR A 54 3.53 -7.57 -3.51
C TYR A 54 4.72 -8.50 -3.76
N GLU A 55 4.45 -9.77 -4.06
CA GLU A 55 5.46 -10.76 -4.36
C GLU A 55 6.30 -10.37 -5.58
N ASP A 56 5.65 -9.85 -6.64
CA ASP A 56 6.34 -9.37 -7.83
C ASP A 56 7.24 -8.16 -7.52
N LEU A 57 6.78 -7.27 -6.61
CA LEU A 57 7.59 -6.13 -6.13
C LEU A 57 8.81 -6.61 -5.33
N GLU A 58 8.67 -7.66 -4.55
CA GLU A 58 9.77 -8.20 -3.73
C GLU A 58 10.81 -8.89 -4.61
N GLU A 59 10.38 -9.68 -5.60
CA GLU A 59 11.25 -10.44 -6.49
C GLU A 59 11.86 -9.58 -7.59
N ASN A 60 11.09 -8.65 -8.18
CA ASN A 60 11.45 -7.90 -9.39
C ASN A 60 11.12 -6.40 -9.26
N ALA A 61 11.52 -5.76 -8.16
CA ALA A 61 11.22 -4.36 -7.88
C ALA A 61 11.52 -3.42 -9.07
N HIS A 62 12.63 -3.65 -9.78
CA HIS A 62 13.01 -2.82 -10.92
C HIS A 62 11.94 -2.81 -12.00
N ASP A 63 11.45 -3.96 -12.40
CA ASP A 63 10.51 -4.09 -13.52
C ASP A 63 9.10 -3.65 -13.10
N GLU A 64 8.70 -3.93 -11.87
CA GLU A 64 7.40 -3.50 -11.36
C GLU A 64 7.34 -1.97 -11.20
N PHE A 65 8.36 -1.33 -10.65
CA PHE A 65 8.42 0.13 -10.61
C PHE A 65 8.54 0.77 -12.00
N TRP A 66 9.18 0.08 -12.94
CA TRP A 66 9.19 0.54 -14.34
C TRP A 66 7.78 0.55 -14.94
N LYS A 67 6.98 -0.51 -14.70
CA LYS A 67 5.57 -0.57 -15.10
C LYS A 67 4.76 0.58 -14.51
N ILE A 68 4.98 0.91 -13.22
CA ILE A 68 4.31 2.05 -12.56
C ILE A 68 4.64 3.36 -13.29
N LEU A 69 5.91 3.62 -13.57
CA LEU A 69 6.31 4.85 -14.24
C LEU A 69 5.71 4.95 -15.64
N THR A 70 5.76 3.87 -16.42
CA THR A 70 5.15 3.82 -17.76
C THR A 70 3.65 4.06 -17.69
N PHE A 71 2.97 3.50 -16.70
CA PHE A 71 1.55 3.72 -16.48
C PHE A 71 1.23 5.19 -16.15
N ILE A 72 2.04 5.83 -15.31
CA ILE A 72 1.89 7.27 -14.99
C ILE A 72 2.13 8.12 -16.24
N GLU A 73 3.15 7.82 -17.05
CA GLU A 73 3.41 8.51 -18.32
C GLU A 73 2.20 8.38 -19.25
N GLU A 74 1.63 7.20 -19.38
CA GLU A 74 0.44 6.96 -20.19
C GLU A 74 -0.78 7.76 -19.71
N LEU A 75 -0.99 7.85 -18.39
CA LEU A 75 -2.11 8.61 -17.82
C LEU A 75 -1.93 10.12 -17.96
N THR A 76 -0.71 10.62 -17.83
CA THR A 76 -0.43 12.07 -17.84
C THR A 76 -0.16 12.61 -19.23
N GLY A 77 0.08 11.74 -20.21
CA GLY A 77 0.49 12.14 -21.57
C GLY A 77 1.88 12.78 -21.62
N LYS A 78 2.65 12.72 -20.52
CA LYS A 78 3.99 13.31 -20.46
C LYS A 78 5.01 12.26 -20.91
N ASN A 79 5.62 12.48 -22.05
CA ASN A 79 6.70 11.66 -22.60
C ASN A 79 8.07 12.21 -22.20
N GLU A 80 8.29 12.46 -20.90
CA GLU A 80 9.63 12.83 -20.45
C GLU A 80 10.48 11.55 -20.32
N PRO A 81 11.69 11.52 -20.92
CA PRO A 81 12.51 10.31 -20.87
C PRO A 81 12.91 9.99 -19.41
N ILE A 82 12.52 8.81 -18.95
CA ILE A 82 12.87 8.34 -17.61
C ILE A 82 14.39 8.26 -17.48
N ASN A 83 14.94 8.99 -16.54
CA ASN A 83 16.38 8.93 -16.26
C ASN A 83 16.74 7.58 -15.61
N LYS A 84 17.21 6.64 -16.43
CA LYS A 84 17.55 5.27 -16.00
C LYS A 84 18.53 5.23 -14.83
N ARG A 85 19.50 6.16 -14.76
CA ARG A 85 20.46 6.22 -13.66
C ARG A 85 19.79 6.63 -12.34
N LYS A 86 18.96 7.68 -12.38
CA LYS A 86 18.19 8.09 -11.20
C LYS A 86 17.25 6.98 -10.75
N PHE A 87 16.54 6.36 -11.67
CA PHE A 87 15.64 5.24 -11.40
C PHE A 87 16.36 4.10 -10.67
N LYS A 88 17.47 3.61 -11.22
CA LYS A 88 18.28 2.56 -10.58
C LYS A 88 18.76 2.95 -9.19
N ASN A 89 19.19 4.20 -9.00
CA ASN A 89 19.63 4.69 -7.71
C ASN A 89 18.49 4.71 -6.68
N VAL A 90 17.28 5.11 -7.09
CA VAL A 90 16.09 5.09 -6.23
C VAL A 90 15.78 3.66 -5.79
N ILE A 91 15.66 2.71 -6.72
CA ILE A 91 15.39 1.31 -6.40
C ILE A 91 16.43 0.75 -5.40
N ASN A 92 17.72 0.99 -5.65
CA ASN A 92 18.77 0.51 -4.75
C ASN A 92 18.71 1.15 -3.35
N SER A 93 18.36 2.44 -3.26
CA SER A 93 18.30 3.17 -1.98
C SER A 93 17.04 2.91 -1.16
N THR A 94 16.00 2.37 -1.78
CA THR A 94 14.69 2.09 -1.17
C THR A 94 14.41 0.61 -1.01
N ASN A 95 15.39 -0.27 -1.26
CA ASN A 95 15.23 -1.68 -0.98
C ASN A 95 15.04 -1.93 0.53
N PHE A 96 14.41 -3.04 0.87
CA PHE A 96 14.05 -3.37 2.25
C PHE A 96 15.24 -3.28 3.22
N SER A 97 16.40 -3.83 2.84
CA SER A 97 17.60 -3.82 3.68
C SER A 97 18.09 -2.38 3.96
N SER A 98 18.09 -1.51 2.94
CA SER A 98 18.47 -0.11 3.08
C SER A 98 17.48 0.66 3.96
N LEU A 99 16.18 0.42 3.81
CA LEU A 99 15.14 1.04 4.64
C LEU A 99 15.25 0.58 6.09
N LYS A 100 15.42 -0.71 6.33
CA LYS A 100 15.63 -1.28 7.68
C LYS A 100 16.86 -0.71 8.37
N GLN A 101 17.96 -0.51 7.63
CA GLN A 101 19.15 0.12 8.17
C GLN A 101 18.92 1.60 8.52
N LYS A 102 18.24 2.35 7.66
CA LYS A 102 17.87 3.75 7.93
C LYS A 102 16.96 3.88 9.14
N GLU A 103 16.00 2.98 9.29
CA GLU A 103 15.11 2.95 10.47
C GLU A 103 15.92 2.73 11.76
N LYS A 104 16.88 1.81 11.76
CA LYS A 104 17.75 1.58 12.93
C LYS A 104 18.56 2.82 13.31
N LEU A 105 19.03 3.59 12.31
CA LEU A 105 19.88 4.76 12.54
C LEU A 105 19.08 6.02 12.92
N HIS A 106 17.94 6.24 12.28
CA HIS A 106 17.20 7.50 12.36
C HIS A 106 15.81 7.37 12.98
N GLY A 107 15.36 6.14 13.25
CA GLY A 107 13.98 5.84 13.62
C GLY A 107 13.01 6.04 12.46
N PHE A 108 11.76 5.68 12.69
CA PHE A 108 10.66 5.85 11.75
C PHE A 108 9.59 6.74 12.36
N LYS A 109 9.30 7.89 11.75
CA LYS A 109 8.40 8.91 12.32
C LYS A 109 6.96 8.42 12.55
N GLU A 110 6.52 7.46 11.75
CA GLU A 110 5.18 6.86 11.83
C GLU A 110 5.15 5.58 12.67
N SER A 111 6.27 5.23 13.34
CA SER A 111 6.29 4.08 14.23
C SER A 111 5.29 4.30 15.37
N LEU A 112 4.39 3.33 15.57
CA LEU A 112 3.44 3.34 16.67
C LEU A 112 4.21 3.31 17.99
N THR A 113 4.26 4.44 18.68
CA THR A 113 4.73 4.49 20.06
C THR A 113 3.62 3.94 20.95
N TYR A 114 3.68 2.67 21.28
CA TYR A 114 2.89 2.17 22.41
C TYR A 114 3.34 2.88 23.68
N LYS A 115 2.38 3.32 24.51
CA LYS A 115 2.57 4.07 25.76
C LYS A 115 3.44 3.41 26.85
N LYS A 116 4.12 2.32 26.55
CA LYS A 116 5.12 1.67 27.40
C LYS A 116 6.39 1.49 26.61
N ASP A 117 7.28 2.45 26.69
CA ASP A 117 8.74 2.45 26.52
C ASP A 117 9.44 1.51 25.51
N ASN A 118 8.73 0.77 24.67
CA ASN A 118 9.31 -0.07 23.65
C ASN A 118 8.98 0.49 22.26
N LYS A 119 9.95 1.17 21.66
CA LYS A 119 9.94 1.49 20.22
C LYS A 119 9.94 0.19 19.43
N THR A 120 8.78 -0.18 18.91
CA THR A 120 8.67 -1.31 17.98
C THR A 120 9.10 -0.79 16.60
N ASN A 121 10.19 -1.29 16.06
CA ASN A 121 10.61 -0.92 14.72
C ASN A 121 9.62 -1.48 13.71
N PHE A 122 9.15 -0.64 12.79
CA PHE A 122 8.16 -1.00 11.79
C PHE A 122 8.60 -2.21 10.94
N PHE A 123 9.86 -2.21 10.48
CA PHE A 123 10.42 -3.27 9.65
C PHE A 123 10.84 -4.54 10.41
N ASN A 124 10.63 -4.62 11.72
CA ASN A 124 10.83 -5.85 12.48
C ASN A 124 9.53 -6.64 12.66
N LEU A 125 8.40 -6.14 12.15
CA LEU A 125 7.09 -6.78 12.23
C LEU A 125 6.72 -7.57 10.95
N ILE A 126 7.60 -7.57 9.95
CA ILE A 126 7.43 -8.26 8.66
C ILE A 126 8.44 -9.40 8.55
#